data_8cbda9e19b1060bb9cf2573d806cfc8e
#
_entry.id   8cbda9e19b1060bb9cf2573d806cfc8e
#
_cell.length_a   1.000
_cell.length_b   1.000
_cell.length_c   1.000
_cell.angle_alpha   90.00
_cell.angle_beta   90.00
_cell.angle_gamma   90.00
#
_symmetry.space_group_name_H-M   'P 1'
#
loop_
_entity.id
_entity.type
_entity.pdbx_description
1 polymer ?
#
loop_
_entity_poly.entity_id
_entity_poly.type
_entity_poly.pdbx_seq_one_letter_code
_entity_poly.pdbx_strand_id
1 'polypeptide(L)'
;MSFGAGDARKRPGFLDSFRAALTPAPLAPDDGKPLVRPTGVTIATVLAIAAGAVFVLIGGFSIVTTDDQLNQAIAQYNANISDCTNQFGGIGDAVVVPAGASSDVANQAETCKTYIPLTDETISGARTQNIMISAVVVIVGLIALAAGWFLRSGNRWGRIGLVVAVLLSVVLSMMFRVSNLFTLGASLMLIVAVMLCFIGKGGVYFARIKARRAG
;
A
#
# COMPACT_ATOMS: atom_id res chain seq x y z
N MET A 1 -6.47 -65.29 13.36
CA MET A 1 -5.52 -64.18 13.10
C MET A 1 -6.28 -63.08 12.37
N SER A 2 -6.76 -62.05 13.10
CA SER A 2 -7.56 -60.95 12.54
C SER A 2 -6.61 -59.77 12.33
N PHE A 3 -6.37 -59.40 11.07
CA PHE A 3 -5.60 -58.22 10.72
C PHE A 3 -6.48 -56.98 10.89
N GLY A 4 -6.17 -56.17 11.88
CA GLY A 4 -6.81 -54.88 12.13
C GLY A 4 -6.64 -53.94 10.93
N ALA A 5 -7.77 -53.45 10.40
CA ALA A 5 -7.82 -52.43 9.38
C ALA A 5 -7.19 -51.14 9.94
N GLY A 6 -6.06 -50.74 9.35
CA GLY A 6 -5.37 -49.48 9.67
C GLY A 6 -6.25 -48.31 9.34
N ASP A 7 -6.59 -47.55 10.38
CA ASP A 7 -7.27 -46.24 10.29
C ASP A 7 -6.44 -45.29 9.41
N ALA A 8 -6.82 -45.17 8.14
CA ALA A 8 -6.23 -44.18 7.22
C ALA A 8 -6.63 -42.79 7.71
N ARG A 9 -5.80 -42.20 8.58
CA ARG A 9 -5.92 -40.79 8.99
C ARG A 9 -5.96 -39.93 7.73
N LYS A 10 -7.15 -39.51 7.32
CA LYS A 10 -7.35 -38.51 6.26
C LYS A 10 -6.48 -37.29 6.60
N ARG A 11 -5.49 -37.01 5.76
CA ARG A 11 -4.71 -35.78 5.88
C ARG A 11 -5.69 -34.61 5.79
N PRO A 12 -5.67 -33.67 6.75
CA PRO A 12 -6.57 -32.54 6.70
C PRO A 12 -6.32 -31.77 5.39
N GLY A 13 -7.38 -31.42 4.69
CA GLY A 13 -7.32 -30.66 3.46
C GLY A 13 -6.68 -29.28 3.73
N PHE A 14 -6.14 -28.65 2.69
CA PHE A 14 -5.55 -27.29 2.79
C PHE A 14 -6.52 -26.31 3.45
N LEU A 15 -7.81 -26.35 3.09
CA LEU A 15 -8.86 -25.50 3.67
C LEU A 15 -9.10 -25.79 5.15
N ASP A 16 -9.04 -27.06 5.58
CA ASP A 16 -9.19 -27.43 6.98
C ASP A 16 -7.98 -26.96 7.81
N SER A 17 -6.78 -27.06 7.25
CA SER A 17 -5.56 -26.55 7.87
C SER A 17 -5.60 -25.02 7.99
N PHE A 18 -6.10 -24.33 6.97
CA PHE A 18 -6.28 -22.87 6.97
C PHE A 18 -7.35 -22.44 7.97
N ARG A 19 -8.47 -23.16 8.02
CA ARG A 19 -9.56 -22.92 9.00
C ARG A 19 -9.09 -23.17 10.42
N ALA A 20 -8.32 -24.24 10.65
CA ALA A 20 -7.72 -24.52 11.96
C ALA A 20 -6.71 -23.45 12.39
N ALA A 21 -5.94 -22.89 11.45
CA ALA A 21 -5.02 -21.79 11.72
C ALA A 21 -5.74 -20.46 12.06
N LEU A 22 -6.93 -20.24 11.50
CA LEU A 22 -7.76 -19.06 11.76
C LEU A 22 -8.65 -19.22 13.01
N THR A 23 -8.90 -20.46 13.46
CA THR A 23 -9.69 -20.71 14.67
C THR A 23 -8.81 -20.44 15.89
N PRO A 24 -9.15 -19.48 16.75
CA PRO A 24 -8.36 -19.21 17.96
C PRO A 24 -8.33 -20.47 18.81
N ALA A 25 -7.13 -20.90 19.24
CA ALA A 25 -7.00 -21.99 20.20
C ALA A 25 -7.84 -21.67 21.46
N PRO A 26 -8.51 -22.65 22.07
CA PRO A 26 -9.26 -22.44 23.29
C PRO A 26 -8.35 -21.74 24.31
N LEU A 27 -8.87 -20.65 24.91
CA LEU A 27 -8.13 -19.91 25.91
C LEU A 27 -7.88 -20.83 27.11
N ALA A 28 -6.62 -21.12 27.41
CA ALA A 28 -6.28 -21.79 28.66
C ALA A 28 -6.74 -20.93 29.86
N PRO A 29 -7.17 -21.54 30.98
CA PRO A 29 -7.58 -20.84 32.19
C PRO A 29 -6.56 -19.75 32.57
N ASP A 30 -7.05 -18.61 33.06
CA ASP A 30 -6.16 -17.50 33.47
C ASP A 30 -5.43 -17.91 34.75
N ASP A 31 -4.11 -18.03 34.65
CA ASP A 31 -3.22 -18.38 35.79
C ASP A 31 -2.80 -17.16 36.62
N GLY A 32 -3.41 -15.99 36.38
CA GLY A 32 -3.14 -14.76 37.12
C GLY A 32 -1.77 -14.12 36.83
N LYS A 33 -0.93 -14.77 36.01
CA LYS A 33 0.41 -14.24 35.69
C LYS A 33 0.34 -13.05 34.75
N PRO A 34 1.32 -12.12 34.84
CA PRO A 34 1.39 -11.01 33.90
C PRO A 34 1.51 -11.53 32.46
N LEU A 35 0.69 -10.96 31.57
CA LEU A 35 0.69 -11.32 30.15
C LEU A 35 1.98 -10.84 29.49
N VAL A 36 2.86 -11.78 29.18
CA VAL A 36 4.07 -11.50 28.41
C VAL A 36 3.68 -11.25 26.95
N ARG A 37 4.14 -10.13 26.41
CA ARG A 37 3.88 -9.78 24.99
C ARG A 37 4.60 -10.76 24.07
N PRO A 38 3.93 -11.42 23.12
CA PRO A 38 4.57 -12.26 22.13
C PRO A 38 5.48 -11.45 21.21
N THR A 39 6.61 -12.03 20.82
CA THR A 39 7.57 -11.42 19.89
C THR A 39 6.90 -10.98 18.58
N GLY A 40 5.91 -11.76 18.07
CA GLY A 40 5.16 -11.40 16.88
C GLY A 40 4.42 -10.06 16.98
N VAL A 41 3.84 -9.74 18.15
CA VAL A 41 3.18 -8.43 18.37
C VAL A 41 4.21 -7.30 18.44
N THR A 42 5.38 -7.54 19.00
CA THR A 42 6.48 -6.56 19.03
C THR A 42 6.98 -6.27 17.61
N ILE A 43 7.21 -7.30 16.80
CA ILE A 43 7.61 -7.16 15.39
C ILE A 43 6.53 -6.41 14.60
N ALA A 44 5.25 -6.79 14.76
CA ALA A 44 4.14 -6.09 14.11
C ALA A 44 4.08 -4.60 14.46
N THR A 45 4.34 -4.26 15.73
CA THR A 45 4.41 -2.86 16.18
C THR A 45 5.54 -2.10 15.48
N VAL A 46 6.73 -2.69 15.41
CA VAL A 46 7.89 -2.07 14.75
C VAL A 46 7.64 -1.90 13.26
N LEU A 47 7.10 -2.93 12.59
CA LEU A 47 6.76 -2.86 11.16
C LEU A 47 5.70 -1.79 10.87
N ALA A 48 4.66 -1.68 11.72
CA ALA A 48 3.63 -0.67 11.55
C ALA A 48 4.19 0.76 11.70
N ILE A 49 5.05 0.98 12.70
CA ILE A 49 5.68 2.28 12.91
C ILE A 49 6.65 2.60 11.76
N ALA A 50 7.48 1.64 11.33
CA ALA A 50 8.41 1.84 10.22
C ALA A 50 7.66 2.17 8.92
N ALA A 51 6.64 1.39 8.57
CA ALA A 51 5.82 1.64 7.38
C ALA A 51 5.11 3.00 7.45
N GLY A 52 4.53 3.34 8.61
CA GLY A 52 3.89 4.64 8.83
C GLY A 52 4.86 5.80 8.66
N ALA A 53 6.09 5.68 9.19
CA ALA A 53 7.13 6.69 9.02
C ALA A 53 7.52 6.84 7.53
N VAL A 54 7.68 5.75 6.80
CA VAL A 54 7.97 5.79 5.36
C VAL A 54 6.86 6.53 4.59
N PHE A 55 5.58 6.25 4.86
CA PHE A 55 4.47 6.96 4.21
C PHE A 55 4.44 8.45 4.54
N VAL A 56 4.68 8.83 5.80
CA VAL A 56 4.74 10.24 6.20
C VAL A 56 5.90 10.96 5.52
N LEU A 57 7.07 10.33 5.45
CA LEU A 57 8.24 10.91 4.80
C LEU A 57 8.02 11.06 3.29
N ILE A 58 7.52 10.04 2.61
CA ILE A 58 7.26 10.09 1.16
C ILE A 58 6.20 11.15 0.87
N GLY A 59 5.05 11.11 1.56
CA GLY A 59 3.97 12.06 1.33
C GLY A 59 4.37 13.48 1.68
N GLY A 60 5.08 13.68 2.80
CA GLY A 60 5.59 14.99 3.21
C GLY A 60 6.62 15.55 2.23
N PHE A 61 7.57 14.72 1.78
CA PHE A 61 8.56 15.11 0.78
C PHE A 61 7.88 15.46 -0.55
N SER A 62 6.91 14.66 -1.00
CA SER A 62 6.14 14.95 -2.22
C SER A 62 5.42 16.30 -2.15
N ILE A 63 4.83 16.68 -1.00
CA ILE A 63 4.18 18.00 -0.85
C ILE A 63 5.19 19.13 -1.03
N VAL A 64 6.35 19.01 -0.38
CA VAL A 64 7.39 20.06 -0.42
C VAL A 64 8.00 20.20 -1.82
N THR A 65 8.18 19.11 -2.55
CA THR A 65 8.81 19.09 -3.87
C THR A 65 7.83 19.16 -5.04
N THR A 66 6.53 19.32 -4.77
CA THR A 66 5.49 19.32 -5.83
C THR A 66 5.78 20.34 -6.92
N ASP A 67 6.17 21.56 -6.58
CA ASP A 67 6.41 22.63 -7.55
C ASP A 67 7.64 22.32 -8.41
N ASP A 68 8.72 21.82 -7.83
CA ASP A 68 9.93 21.45 -8.56
C ASP A 68 9.68 20.28 -9.52
N GLN A 69 8.95 19.25 -9.06
CA GLN A 69 8.59 18.10 -9.89
C GLN A 69 7.66 18.51 -11.03
N LEU A 70 6.68 19.37 -10.76
CA LEU A 70 5.75 19.87 -11.76
C LEU A 70 6.47 20.71 -12.80
N ASN A 71 7.36 21.63 -12.39
CA ASN A 71 8.15 22.44 -13.30
C ASN A 71 9.06 21.59 -14.21
N GLN A 72 9.69 20.54 -13.65
CA GLN A 72 10.48 19.60 -14.45
C GLN A 72 9.61 18.82 -15.45
N ALA A 73 8.43 18.36 -15.01
CA ALA A 73 7.50 17.65 -15.89
C ALA A 73 6.98 18.54 -17.03
N ILE A 74 6.67 19.82 -16.73
CA ILE A 74 6.28 20.82 -17.72
C ILE A 74 7.42 21.09 -18.71
N ALA A 75 8.65 21.23 -18.22
CA ALA A 75 9.81 21.44 -19.08
C ALA A 75 10.04 20.27 -20.04
N GLN A 76 9.94 19.02 -19.54
CA GLN A 76 10.04 17.83 -20.36
C GLN A 76 8.89 17.73 -21.38
N TYR A 77 7.67 18.04 -20.95
CA TYR A 77 6.50 18.03 -21.82
C TYR A 77 6.65 19.05 -22.96
N ASN A 78 7.10 20.27 -22.66
CA ASN A 78 7.35 21.31 -23.65
C ASN A 78 8.51 20.94 -24.61
N ALA A 79 9.55 20.27 -24.12
CA ALA A 79 10.60 19.74 -24.96
C ALA A 79 10.06 18.70 -25.97
N ASN A 80 9.23 17.76 -25.49
CA ASN A 80 8.58 16.77 -26.38
C ASN A 80 7.67 17.43 -27.42
N ILE A 81 6.91 18.47 -27.05
CA ILE A 81 6.09 19.26 -27.98
C ILE A 81 6.98 19.94 -29.03
N SER A 82 8.11 20.53 -28.60
CA SER A 82 9.07 21.15 -29.52
C SER A 82 9.65 20.16 -30.52
N ASP A 83 10.01 18.96 -30.04
CA ASP A 83 10.51 17.89 -30.91
C ASP A 83 9.44 17.42 -31.91
N CYS A 84 8.20 17.25 -31.46
CA CYS A 84 7.07 16.93 -32.35
C CYS A 84 6.86 18.02 -33.41
N THR A 85 6.91 19.28 -33.01
CA THR A 85 6.74 20.43 -33.95
C THR A 85 7.86 20.47 -34.99
N ASN A 86 9.10 20.22 -34.54
CA ASN A 86 10.27 20.22 -35.43
C ASN A 86 10.26 19.04 -36.41
N GLN A 87 9.81 17.86 -35.99
CA GLN A 87 9.86 16.65 -36.80
C GLN A 87 8.61 16.47 -37.67
N PHE A 88 7.43 16.85 -37.17
CA PHE A 88 6.13 16.55 -37.78
C PHE A 88 5.29 17.80 -38.08
N GLY A 89 5.83 18.99 -37.88
CA GLY A 89 5.16 20.26 -38.18
C GLY A 89 4.14 20.71 -37.12
N GLY A 90 3.89 19.93 -36.06
CA GLY A 90 2.93 20.30 -35.01
C GLY A 90 2.62 19.18 -34.04
N ILE A 91 1.56 19.36 -33.26
CA ILE A 91 0.98 18.39 -32.31
C ILE A 91 -0.51 18.24 -32.60
N GLY A 92 -1.13 17.17 -32.09
CA GLY A 92 -2.55 16.90 -32.32
C GLY A 92 -2.87 16.70 -33.80
N ASP A 93 -3.91 17.35 -34.28
CA ASP A 93 -4.36 17.25 -35.68
C ASP A 93 -3.40 17.91 -36.68
N ALA A 94 -2.44 18.72 -36.21
CA ALA A 94 -1.46 19.37 -37.08
C ALA A 94 -0.29 18.47 -37.48
N VAL A 95 -0.20 17.26 -36.93
CA VAL A 95 0.86 16.29 -37.19
C VAL A 95 0.78 15.76 -38.64
N VAL A 96 1.84 15.98 -39.43
CA VAL A 96 1.96 15.47 -40.79
C VAL A 96 2.93 14.30 -40.79
N VAL A 97 2.42 13.11 -41.14
CA VAL A 97 3.29 11.92 -41.30
C VAL A 97 3.89 11.93 -42.71
N PRO A 98 5.24 11.90 -42.85
CA PRO A 98 5.87 11.86 -44.19
C PRO A 98 5.46 10.60 -44.96
N ALA A 99 5.19 10.76 -46.25
CA ALA A 99 4.87 9.63 -47.12
C ALA A 99 6.07 8.67 -47.18
N GLY A 100 5.84 7.37 -46.92
CA GLY A 100 6.90 6.36 -46.89
C GLY A 100 7.71 6.30 -45.58
N ALA A 101 7.19 6.92 -44.49
CA ALA A 101 7.81 6.85 -43.18
C ALA A 101 7.94 5.39 -42.68
N SER A 102 9.03 5.09 -41.99
CA SER A 102 9.19 3.80 -41.29
C SER A 102 8.15 3.64 -40.17
N SER A 103 7.92 2.40 -39.74
CA SER A 103 7.00 2.10 -38.64
C SER A 103 7.30 2.89 -37.34
N ASP A 104 8.61 3.12 -37.08
CA ASP A 104 9.04 3.85 -35.88
C ASP A 104 8.68 5.34 -35.97
N VAL A 105 8.86 5.95 -37.14
CA VAL A 105 8.47 7.34 -37.40
C VAL A 105 6.96 7.50 -37.36
N ALA A 106 6.21 6.54 -37.89
CA ALA A 106 4.74 6.54 -37.81
C ALA A 106 4.24 6.43 -36.36
N ASN A 107 4.85 5.58 -35.53
CA ASN A 107 4.53 5.45 -34.11
C ASN A 107 4.86 6.72 -33.31
N GLN A 108 5.98 7.39 -33.63
CA GLN A 108 6.32 8.68 -33.04
C GLN A 108 5.30 9.76 -33.41
N ALA A 109 4.90 9.81 -34.68
CA ALA A 109 3.88 10.75 -35.16
C ALA A 109 2.52 10.51 -34.44
N GLU A 110 2.11 9.24 -34.25
CA GLU A 110 0.90 8.92 -33.47
C GLU A 110 1.03 9.40 -32.00
N THR A 111 2.21 9.29 -31.39
CA THR A 111 2.46 9.85 -30.04
C THR A 111 2.30 11.36 -30.06
N CYS A 112 2.82 12.05 -31.09
CA CYS A 112 2.69 13.50 -31.23
C CYS A 112 1.23 13.98 -31.39
N LYS A 113 0.37 13.15 -31.97
CA LYS A 113 -1.09 13.43 -32.06
C LYS A 113 -1.78 13.43 -30.68
N THR A 114 -1.22 12.74 -29.70
CA THR A 114 -1.80 12.69 -28.37
C THR A 114 -1.46 13.90 -27.48
N TYR A 115 -0.48 14.71 -27.89
CA TYR A 115 -0.11 15.89 -27.13
C TYR A 115 -1.14 17.02 -27.30
N ILE A 116 -1.46 17.65 -26.17
CA ILE A 116 -2.40 18.78 -26.08
C ILE A 116 -1.64 19.96 -25.46
N PRO A 117 -1.83 21.20 -25.92
CA PRO A 117 -1.21 22.36 -25.29
C PRO A 117 -1.55 22.43 -23.80
N LEU A 118 -0.54 22.65 -22.95
CA LEU A 118 -0.75 22.85 -21.51
C LEU A 118 -1.43 24.20 -21.28
N THR A 119 -2.55 24.18 -20.58
CA THR A 119 -3.22 25.38 -20.09
C THR A 119 -2.93 25.59 -18.61
N ASP A 120 -3.04 26.83 -18.12
CA ASP A 120 -2.87 27.13 -16.69
C ASP A 120 -3.84 26.35 -15.83
N GLU A 121 -5.04 26.04 -16.34
CA GLU A 121 -6.04 25.23 -15.67
C GLU A 121 -5.58 23.77 -15.50
N THR A 122 -4.99 23.17 -16.55
CA THR A 122 -4.46 21.77 -16.46
C THR A 122 -3.28 21.70 -15.51
N ILE A 123 -2.42 22.71 -15.49
CA ILE A 123 -1.26 22.77 -14.58
C ILE A 123 -1.73 22.93 -13.12
N SER A 124 -2.67 23.85 -12.85
CA SER A 124 -3.21 24.04 -11.50
C SER A 124 -4.00 22.83 -11.01
N GLY A 125 -4.73 22.17 -11.90
CA GLY A 125 -5.41 20.92 -11.62
C GLY A 125 -4.45 19.79 -11.23
N ALA A 126 -3.38 19.59 -11.99
CA ALA A 126 -2.35 18.59 -11.72
C ALA A 126 -1.64 18.86 -10.37
N ARG A 127 -1.32 20.15 -10.07
CA ARG A 127 -0.75 20.56 -8.79
C ARG A 127 -1.67 20.21 -7.62
N THR A 128 -2.93 20.59 -7.71
CA THR A 128 -3.94 20.32 -6.67
C THR A 128 -4.12 18.82 -6.45
N GLN A 129 -4.21 18.05 -7.52
CA GLN A 129 -4.32 16.60 -7.46
C GLN A 129 -3.12 15.96 -6.78
N ASN A 130 -1.88 16.39 -7.11
CA ASN A 130 -0.66 15.84 -6.49
C ASN A 130 -0.61 16.15 -4.99
N ILE A 131 -0.96 17.36 -4.58
CA ILE A 131 -1.02 17.75 -3.17
C ILE A 131 -2.08 16.93 -2.42
N MET A 132 -3.27 16.74 -3.00
CA MET A 132 -4.33 15.92 -2.39
C MET A 132 -3.89 14.47 -2.20
N ILE A 133 -3.30 13.85 -3.21
CA ILE A 133 -2.79 12.47 -3.12
C ILE A 133 -1.74 12.37 -2.02
N SER A 134 -0.77 13.28 -2.01
CA SER A 134 0.30 13.30 -1.02
C SER A 134 -0.22 13.51 0.40
N ALA A 135 -1.21 14.38 0.59
CA ALA A 135 -1.87 14.58 1.89
C ALA A 135 -2.57 13.30 2.38
N VAL A 136 -3.26 12.57 1.49
CA VAL A 136 -3.89 11.30 1.87
C VAL A 136 -2.84 10.25 2.23
N VAL A 137 -1.70 10.19 1.53
CA VAL A 137 -0.58 9.30 1.87
C VAL A 137 -0.03 9.61 3.28
N VAL A 138 0.13 10.90 3.62
CA VAL A 138 0.53 11.33 4.98
C VAL A 138 -0.49 10.88 6.03
N ILE A 139 -1.79 11.05 5.76
CA ILE A 139 -2.86 10.63 6.68
C ILE A 139 -2.81 9.12 6.94
N VAL A 140 -2.64 8.30 5.88
CA VAL A 140 -2.48 6.85 6.02
C VAL A 140 -1.26 6.50 6.86
N GLY A 141 -0.15 7.19 6.64
CA GLY A 141 1.07 7.04 7.44
C GLY A 141 0.84 7.36 8.92
N LEU A 142 0.12 8.46 9.23
CA LEU A 142 -0.22 8.84 10.60
C LEU A 142 -1.15 7.81 11.27
N ILE A 143 -2.13 7.27 10.54
CA ILE A 143 -3.00 6.19 11.03
C ILE A 143 -2.17 4.95 11.37
N ALA A 144 -1.20 4.57 10.51
CA ALA A 144 -0.33 3.43 10.74
C ALA A 144 0.58 3.64 11.97
N LEU A 145 1.13 4.84 12.15
CA LEU A 145 1.92 5.22 13.33
C LEU A 145 1.10 5.13 14.62
N ALA A 146 -0.10 5.73 14.63
CA ALA A 146 -1.02 5.68 15.76
C ALA A 146 -1.44 4.23 16.07
N ALA A 147 -1.76 3.44 15.04
CA ALA A 147 -2.08 2.02 15.20
C ALA A 147 -0.93 1.24 15.81
N GLY A 148 0.30 1.46 15.36
CA GLY A 148 1.51 0.88 15.94
C GLY A 148 1.69 1.25 17.42
N TRP A 149 1.45 2.50 17.77
CA TRP A 149 1.50 2.97 19.15
C TRP A 149 0.43 2.29 20.02
N PHE A 150 -0.82 2.21 19.55
CA PHE A 150 -1.91 1.54 20.28
C PHE A 150 -1.70 0.01 20.36
N LEU A 151 -1.05 -0.62 19.40
CA LEU A 151 -0.63 -2.02 19.49
C LEU A 151 0.33 -2.25 20.65
N ARG A 152 1.23 -1.30 20.92
CA ARG A 152 2.14 -1.35 22.06
C ARG A 152 1.39 -1.41 23.38
N SER A 153 0.28 -0.71 23.52
CA SER A 153 -0.56 -0.72 24.74
C SER A 153 -1.54 -1.90 24.81
N GLY A 154 -1.56 -2.79 23.82
CA GLY A 154 -2.50 -3.92 23.75
C GLY A 154 -3.95 -3.48 23.51
N ASN A 155 -4.16 -2.28 22.96
CA ASN A 155 -5.50 -1.75 22.70
C ASN A 155 -6.07 -2.36 21.40
N ARG A 156 -7.38 -2.69 21.44
CA ARG A 156 -8.13 -3.20 20.27
C ARG A 156 -8.12 -2.21 19.09
N TRP A 157 -8.08 -0.92 19.38
CA TRP A 157 -8.06 0.14 18.38
C TRP A 157 -6.80 0.09 17.49
N GLY A 158 -5.66 -0.36 18.05
CA GLY A 158 -4.45 -0.55 17.26
C GLY A 158 -4.61 -1.58 16.14
N ARG A 159 -5.35 -2.69 16.39
CA ARG A 159 -5.63 -3.70 15.36
C ARG A 159 -6.57 -3.19 14.27
N ILE A 160 -7.64 -2.47 14.67
CA ILE A 160 -8.60 -1.88 13.73
C ILE A 160 -7.88 -0.82 12.87
N GLY A 161 -7.12 0.07 13.49
CA GLY A 161 -6.36 1.11 12.78
C GLY A 161 -5.35 0.53 11.78
N LEU A 162 -4.70 -0.60 12.13
CA LEU A 162 -3.78 -1.26 11.22
C LEU A 162 -4.49 -1.85 9.99
N VAL A 163 -5.66 -2.50 10.18
CA VAL A 163 -6.48 -3.01 9.08
C VAL A 163 -6.95 -1.87 8.18
N VAL A 164 -7.42 -0.77 8.78
CA VAL A 164 -7.84 0.42 8.04
C VAL A 164 -6.68 1.01 7.23
N ALA A 165 -5.48 1.13 7.83
CA ALA A 165 -4.30 1.62 7.12
C ALA A 165 -3.94 0.75 5.91
N VAL A 166 -4.00 -0.60 6.04
CA VAL A 166 -3.76 -1.53 4.91
C VAL A 166 -4.80 -1.34 3.82
N LEU A 167 -6.09 -1.33 4.18
CA LEU A 167 -7.16 -1.16 3.19
C LEU A 167 -7.01 0.18 2.43
N LEU A 168 -6.75 1.26 3.15
CA LEU A 168 -6.52 2.57 2.53
C LEU A 168 -5.29 2.57 1.64
N SER A 169 -4.18 1.94 2.05
CA SER A 169 -2.96 1.87 1.22
C SER A 169 -3.19 1.09 -0.07
N VAL A 170 -3.95 -0.01 -0.03
CA VAL A 170 -4.29 -0.80 -1.22
C VAL A 170 -5.21 -0.01 -2.16
N VAL A 171 -6.27 0.63 -1.62
CA VAL A 171 -7.20 1.46 -2.42
C VAL A 171 -6.45 2.61 -3.10
N LEU A 172 -5.57 3.30 -2.37
CA LEU A 172 -4.74 4.38 -2.93
C LEU A 172 -3.83 3.88 -4.06
N SER A 173 -3.16 2.73 -3.86
CA SER A 173 -2.31 2.15 -4.89
C SER A 173 -3.08 1.80 -6.16
N MET A 174 -4.32 1.33 -6.03
CA MET A 174 -5.18 1.00 -7.18
C MET A 174 -5.72 2.25 -7.88
N MET A 175 -6.20 3.24 -7.12
CA MET A 175 -6.83 4.44 -7.70
C MET A 175 -5.83 5.37 -8.39
N PHE A 176 -4.66 5.57 -7.78
CA PHE A 176 -3.72 6.60 -8.23
C PHE A 176 -2.51 6.05 -8.96
N ARG A 177 -2.42 4.72 -9.18
CA ARG A 177 -1.25 4.06 -9.78
C ARG A 177 0.08 4.49 -9.15
N VAL A 178 0.04 4.90 -7.88
CA VAL A 178 1.21 5.30 -7.11
C VAL A 178 1.95 4.03 -6.67
N SER A 179 2.58 3.37 -7.62
CA SER A 179 3.36 2.17 -7.35
C SER A 179 4.84 2.44 -7.58
N ASN A 180 5.48 3.05 -6.59
CA ASN A 180 6.93 3.04 -6.51
C ASN A 180 7.39 1.93 -5.54
N LEU A 181 8.66 1.54 -5.64
CA LEU A 181 9.23 0.44 -4.85
C LEU A 181 9.07 0.67 -3.33
N PHE A 182 9.14 1.91 -2.87
CA PHE A 182 9.03 2.26 -1.45
C PHE A 182 7.60 2.13 -0.92
N THR A 183 6.60 2.56 -1.70
CA THR A 183 5.18 2.42 -1.31
C THR A 183 4.74 0.96 -1.32
N LEU A 184 5.24 0.16 -2.27
CA LEU A 184 5.01 -1.30 -2.29
C LEU A 184 5.66 -1.97 -1.08
N GLY A 185 6.90 -1.63 -0.76
CA GLY A 185 7.60 -2.13 0.42
C GLY A 185 6.88 -1.79 1.73
N ALA A 186 6.45 -0.53 1.90
CA ALA A 186 5.71 -0.09 3.08
C ALA A 186 4.33 -0.79 3.20
N SER A 187 3.61 -0.96 2.09
CA SER A 187 2.34 -1.70 2.06
C SER A 187 2.54 -3.17 2.44
N LEU A 188 3.60 -3.81 1.95
CA LEU A 188 3.95 -5.19 2.31
C LEU A 188 4.25 -5.30 3.82
N MET A 189 5.00 -4.35 4.38
CA MET A 189 5.27 -4.30 5.83
C MET A 189 3.98 -4.21 6.66
N LEU A 190 3.01 -3.39 6.21
CA LEU A 190 1.71 -3.28 6.87
C LEU A 190 0.91 -4.58 6.79
N ILE A 191 0.90 -5.26 5.64
CA ILE A 191 0.21 -6.56 5.46
C ILE A 191 0.82 -7.60 6.40
N VAL A 192 2.15 -7.71 6.46
CA VAL A 192 2.85 -8.62 7.38
C VAL A 192 2.54 -8.26 8.84
N ALA A 193 2.51 -6.98 9.19
CA ALA A 193 2.13 -6.54 10.54
C ALA A 193 0.71 -6.99 10.92
N VAL A 194 -0.26 -6.85 10.00
CA VAL A 194 -1.64 -7.36 10.21
C VAL A 194 -1.61 -8.87 10.43
N MET A 195 -0.95 -9.62 9.55
CA MET A 195 -0.86 -11.10 9.68
C MET A 195 -0.31 -11.51 11.05
N LEU A 196 0.77 -10.88 11.51
CA LEU A 196 1.37 -11.17 12.83
C LEU A 196 0.44 -10.85 14.01
N CYS A 197 -0.44 -9.85 13.86
CA CYS A 197 -1.42 -9.49 14.91
C CYS A 197 -2.60 -10.46 15.01
N PHE A 198 -2.98 -11.11 13.90
CA PHE A 198 -4.17 -11.95 13.84
C PHE A 198 -3.85 -13.44 13.91
N ILE A 199 -2.68 -13.88 13.46
CA ILE A 199 -2.30 -15.29 13.38
C ILE A 199 -1.49 -15.72 14.61
N GLY A 200 -1.75 -16.93 15.09
CA GLY A 200 -0.98 -17.60 16.13
C GLY A 200 -1.02 -16.91 17.50
N LYS A 201 0.16 -16.75 18.13
CA LYS A 201 0.30 -16.22 19.48
C LYS A 201 -0.18 -14.76 19.62
N GLY A 202 -0.19 -13.97 18.55
CA GLY A 202 -0.72 -12.60 18.54
C GLY A 202 -2.23 -12.56 18.78
N GLY A 203 -2.99 -13.37 18.08
CA GLY A 203 -4.45 -13.46 18.26
C GLY A 203 -4.83 -13.90 19.69
N VAL A 204 -4.15 -14.91 20.23
CA VAL A 204 -4.37 -15.41 21.61
C VAL A 204 -4.06 -14.33 22.65
N TYR A 205 -2.99 -13.57 22.48
CA TYR A 205 -2.60 -12.48 23.38
C TYR A 205 -3.70 -11.42 23.52
N PHE A 206 -4.23 -10.94 22.40
CA PHE A 206 -5.32 -9.95 22.42
C PHE A 206 -6.64 -10.52 22.95
N ALA A 207 -6.93 -11.81 22.69
CA ALA A 207 -8.11 -12.47 23.26
C ALA A 207 -8.03 -12.53 24.79
N ARG A 208 -6.88 -12.84 25.37
CA ARG A 208 -6.65 -12.84 26.81
C ARG A 208 -6.77 -11.43 27.43
N ILE A 209 -6.19 -10.40 26.79
CA ILE A 209 -6.37 -9.01 27.26
C ILE A 209 -7.86 -8.64 27.30
N LYS A 210 -8.62 -9.03 26.26
CA LYS A 210 -10.06 -8.76 26.22
C LYS A 210 -10.79 -9.46 27.37
N ALA A 211 -10.49 -10.73 27.64
CA ALA A 211 -11.08 -11.50 28.73
C ALA A 211 -10.81 -10.86 30.10
N ARG A 212 -9.57 -10.44 30.37
CA ARG A 212 -9.20 -9.76 31.64
C ARG A 212 -9.85 -8.37 31.84
N ARG A 213 -10.25 -7.68 30.77
CA ARG A 213 -10.94 -6.39 30.89
C ARG A 213 -12.45 -6.53 31.06
N ALA A 214 -12.99 -7.72 30.81
CA ALA A 214 -14.42 -8.01 30.90
C ALA A 214 -14.84 -8.62 32.24
N GLY A 215 -13.91 -9.16 33.03
CA GLY A 215 -14.11 -9.63 34.43
C GLY A 215 -13.61 -8.60 35.42
#